data_e15c717ef5c803ebcf43310accd64f6b
#
_entry.id   e15c717ef5c803ebcf43310accd64f6b
#
_cell.length_a   1.000
_cell.length_b   1.000
_cell.length_c   1.000
_cell.angle_alpha   90.00
_cell.angle_beta   90.00
_cell.angle_gamma   90.00
#
_symmetry.space_group_name_H-M   'P 1'
#
loop_
_entity.id
_entity.type
_entity.pdbx_description
1 polymer ?
#
loop_
_entity_poly.entity_id
_entity_poly.type
_entity_poly.pdbx_seq_one_letter_code
_entity_poly.pdbx_strand_id
1 'polypeptide(L)'
;MATCWKCGTELEAGAQTCNACGVPVAPPPPPPVSPQAEHERKLALFVGEKYPVYARKWARMREKGRAISWNWAAAFLFVGWLGYRGLYPIAYFVIAIDFVEFAIEGFFDTPSAVSGLFAVVLGLAVTLNANRWYRQHAETSIAAIEASAAPGTVDAEIARQGGGNWKAGVGLFLLWAVSLFVAAFIPELAAVMR
;
A
#
# COMPACT_ATOMS: atom_id res chain seq x y z
N MET A 1 30.12 -34.36 16.64
CA MET A 1 29.44 -35.56 16.08
C MET A 1 28.07 -35.10 15.58
N ALA A 2 27.65 -35.58 14.41
CA ALA A 2 26.34 -35.23 13.85
C ALA A 2 25.29 -36.20 14.41
N THR A 3 24.10 -35.70 14.72
CA THR A 3 22.97 -36.51 15.19
C THR A 3 21.86 -36.57 14.13
N CYS A 4 21.17 -37.69 14.07
CA CYS A 4 20.06 -37.91 13.15
C CYS A 4 18.90 -36.94 13.48
N TRP A 5 18.44 -36.18 12.50
CA TRP A 5 17.35 -35.20 12.63
C TRP A 5 16.01 -35.84 13.02
N LYS A 6 15.80 -37.14 12.77
CA LYS A 6 14.56 -37.85 13.09
C LYS A 6 14.56 -38.59 14.42
N CYS A 7 15.63 -39.29 14.75
CA CYS A 7 15.66 -40.15 15.95
C CYS A 7 16.72 -39.74 16.99
N GLY A 8 17.56 -38.74 16.70
CA GLY A 8 18.58 -38.26 17.63
C GLY A 8 19.82 -39.17 17.78
N THR A 9 19.89 -40.33 17.09
CA THR A 9 21.03 -41.21 17.15
C THR A 9 22.27 -40.58 16.54
N GLU A 10 23.46 -40.79 17.15
CA GLU A 10 24.72 -40.32 16.56
C GLU A 10 24.98 -40.98 15.21
N LEU A 11 25.42 -40.17 14.27
CA LEU A 11 25.70 -40.58 12.89
C LEU A 11 27.19 -40.83 12.70
N GLU A 12 27.53 -41.94 12.02
CA GLU A 12 28.90 -42.20 11.60
C GLU A 12 29.36 -41.17 10.55
N ALA A 13 30.63 -40.84 10.55
CA ALA A 13 31.21 -39.91 9.59
C ALA A 13 31.06 -40.45 8.15
N GLY A 14 30.36 -39.71 7.30
CA GLY A 14 30.10 -40.12 5.90
C GLY A 14 28.85 -40.97 5.68
N ALA A 15 28.06 -41.28 6.70
CA ALA A 15 26.81 -42.02 6.55
C ALA A 15 25.82 -41.23 5.67
N GLN A 16 25.22 -41.88 4.66
CA GLN A 16 24.16 -41.31 3.84
C GLN A 16 22.76 -41.56 4.40
N THR A 17 22.62 -42.61 5.23
CA THR A 17 21.37 -42.98 5.90
C THR A 17 21.67 -43.30 7.38
N CYS A 18 20.69 -43.04 8.24
CA CYS A 18 20.77 -43.34 9.67
C CYS A 18 20.65 -44.85 9.87
N ASN A 19 21.64 -45.45 10.54
CA ASN A 19 21.68 -46.90 10.82
C ASN A 19 20.54 -47.36 11.76
N ALA A 20 19.98 -46.42 12.57
CA ALA A 20 18.93 -46.77 13.54
C ALA A 20 17.51 -46.67 12.96
N CYS A 21 17.23 -45.70 12.07
CA CYS A 21 15.87 -45.47 11.57
C CYS A 21 15.76 -45.44 10.04
N GLY A 22 16.86 -45.63 9.31
CA GLY A 22 16.87 -45.75 7.84
C GLY A 22 16.61 -44.47 7.06
N VAL A 23 16.47 -43.32 7.74
CA VAL A 23 16.22 -42.06 7.03
C VAL A 23 17.51 -41.47 6.45
N PRO A 24 17.46 -40.70 5.35
CA PRO A 24 18.61 -39.97 4.86
C PRO A 24 19.18 -39.04 5.93
N VAL A 25 20.49 -38.90 5.97
CA VAL A 25 21.20 -38.06 6.97
C VAL A 25 20.82 -36.58 6.80
N ALA A 26 20.63 -36.14 5.56
CA ALA A 26 20.10 -34.81 5.29
C ALA A 26 18.56 -34.83 5.38
N PRO A 27 17.92 -33.84 6.05
CA PRO A 27 16.47 -33.71 5.99
C PRO A 27 16.03 -33.49 4.53
N PRO A 28 14.84 -33.98 4.14
CA PRO A 28 14.32 -33.69 2.80
C PRO A 28 14.27 -32.18 2.59
N PRO A 29 14.57 -31.70 1.39
CA PRO A 29 14.46 -30.29 1.09
C PRO A 29 13.02 -29.81 1.42
N PRO A 30 12.86 -28.60 1.94
CA PRO A 30 11.53 -28.08 2.21
C PRO A 30 10.69 -28.09 0.92
N PRO A 31 9.39 -28.35 1.02
CA PRO A 31 8.53 -28.37 -0.17
C PRO A 31 8.62 -27.03 -0.89
N PRO A 32 8.55 -27.02 -2.24
CA PRO A 32 8.61 -25.79 -3.01
C PRO A 32 7.48 -24.84 -2.57
N VAL A 33 7.85 -23.60 -2.32
CA VAL A 33 6.90 -22.54 -1.93
C VAL A 33 5.96 -22.32 -3.12
N SER A 34 4.64 -22.34 -2.90
CA SER A 34 3.70 -22.11 -3.97
C SER A 34 3.83 -20.66 -4.49
N PRO A 35 3.57 -20.40 -5.79
CA PRO A 35 3.61 -19.05 -6.35
C PRO A 35 2.72 -18.06 -5.58
N GLN A 36 1.60 -18.54 -5.05
CA GLN A 36 0.69 -17.72 -4.24
C GLN A 36 1.30 -17.37 -2.88
N ALA A 37 1.95 -18.34 -2.20
CA ALA A 37 2.61 -18.06 -0.93
C ALA A 37 3.79 -17.09 -1.09
N GLU A 38 4.52 -17.20 -2.20
CA GLU A 38 5.59 -16.26 -2.54
C GLU A 38 5.07 -14.86 -2.80
N HIS A 39 3.98 -14.73 -3.54
CA HIS A 39 3.30 -13.44 -3.78
C HIS A 39 2.84 -12.78 -2.47
N GLU A 40 2.19 -13.55 -1.58
CA GLU A 40 1.75 -13.04 -0.27
C GLU A 40 2.95 -12.64 0.61
N ARG A 41 4.06 -13.37 0.54
CA ARG A 41 5.30 -13.03 1.24
C ARG A 41 5.85 -11.67 0.77
N LYS A 42 5.91 -11.43 -0.54
CA LYS A 42 6.38 -10.16 -1.09
C LYS A 42 5.45 -9.00 -0.75
N LEU A 43 4.15 -9.22 -0.77
CA LEU A 43 3.18 -8.24 -0.27
C LEU A 43 3.40 -7.92 1.21
N ALA A 44 3.72 -8.94 2.03
CA ALA A 44 4.02 -8.73 3.45
C ALA A 44 5.29 -7.88 3.64
N LEU A 45 6.34 -8.13 2.86
CA LEU A 45 7.56 -7.31 2.85
C LEU A 45 7.26 -5.85 2.47
N PHE A 46 6.49 -5.63 1.40
CA PHE A 46 6.15 -4.31 0.92
C PHE A 46 5.28 -3.52 1.91
N VAL A 47 4.26 -4.12 2.47
CA VAL A 47 3.32 -3.45 3.38
C VAL A 47 3.90 -3.25 4.78
N GLY A 48 4.81 -4.14 5.19
CA GLY A 48 5.46 -4.14 6.51
C GLY A 48 4.49 -4.55 7.64
N GLU A 49 4.69 -4.02 8.84
CA GLU A 49 3.96 -4.40 10.06
C GLU A 49 2.43 -4.36 9.94
N LYS A 50 1.90 -3.53 9.08
CA LYS A 50 0.45 -3.41 8.88
C LYS A 50 -0.13 -4.47 7.94
N TYR A 51 0.71 -5.36 7.37
CA TYR A 51 0.26 -6.40 6.45
C TYR A 51 -0.92 -7.22 6.96
N PRO A 52 -0.98 -7.71 8.21
CA PRO A 52 -2.10 -8.53 8.68
C PRO A 52 -3.46 -7.82 8.60
N VAL A 53 -3.47 -6.49 8.73
CA VAL A 53 -4.70 -5.68 8.60
C VAL A 53 -5.16 -5.64 7.15
N TYR A 54 -4.21 -5.39 6.21
CA TYR A 54 -4.52 -5.32 4.78
C TYR A 54 -4.85 -6.69 4.20
N ALA A 55 -4.13 -7.73 4.56
CA ALA A 55 -4.39 -9.10 4.14
C ALA A 55 -5.83 -9.52 4.43
N ARG A 56 -6.33 -9.26 5.66
CA ARG A 56 -7.73 -9.53 6.03
C ARG A 56 -8.74 -8.72 5.20
N LYS A 57 -8.47 -7.44 4.92
CA LYS A 57 -9.34 -6.61 4.09
C LYS A 57 -9.37 -7.12 2.64
N TRP A 58 -8.22 -7.39 2.06
CA TRP A 58 -8.10 -7.90 0.70
C TRP A 58 -8.71 -9.30 0.53
N ALA A 59 -8.54 -10.19 1.53
CA ALA A 59 -9.22 -11.48 1.55
C ALA A 59 -10.74 -11.32 1.52
N ARG A 60 -11.30 -10.48 2.40
CA ARG A 60 -12.75 -10.19 2.42
C ARG A 60 -13.27 -9.58 1.12
N MET A 61 -12.46 -8.73 0.45
CA MET A 61 -12.82 -8.17 -0.86
C MET A 61 -12.91 -9.28 -1.92
N ARG A 62 -11.93 -10.19 -1.94
CA ARG A 62 -11.94 -11.36 -2.85
C ARG A 62 -13.14 -12.28 -2.59
N GLU A 63 -13.34 -12.69 -1.34
CA GLU A 63 -14.44 -13.59 -0.93
C GLU A 63 -15.82 -13.05 -1.32
N LYS A 64 -16.01 -11.72 -1.19
CA LYS A 64 -17.28 -11.06 -1.49
C LYS A 64 -17.40 -10.57 -2.93
N GLY A 65 -16.41 -10.79 -3.79
CA GLY A 65 -16.35 -10.27 -5.15
C GLY A 65 -16.46 -8.73 -5.22
N ARG A 66 -16.03 -8.01 -4.18
CA ARG A 66 -16.16 -6.56 -4.09
C ARG A 66 -14.84 -5.87 -4.40
N ALA A 67 -14.90 -4.86 -5.26
CA ALA A 67 -13.74 -4.04 -5.60
C ALA A 67 -13.43 -2.95 -4.54
N ILE A 68 -14.37 -2.64 -3.65
CA ILE A 68 -14.30 -1.53 -2.68
C ILE A 68 -14.42 -2.03 -1.25
N SER A 69 -13.80 -1.30 -0.32
CA SER A 69 -13.94 -1.56 1.13
C SER A 69 -13.59 -0.30 1.93
N TRP A 70 -14.19 -0.17 3.10
CA TRP A 70 -14.01 1.00 3.96
C TRP A 70 -12.57 1.10 4.49
N ASN A 71 -12.00 2.32 4.44
CA ASN A 71 -10.69 2.63 5.01
C ASN A 71 -10.78 3.87 5.92
N TRP A 72 -10.85 3.64 7.24
CA TRP A 72 -10.95 4.72 8.22
C TRP A 72 -9.77 5.71 8.16
N ALA A 73 -8.55 5.20 7.95
CA ALA A 73 -7.38 6.08 7.87
C ALA A 73 -7.46 7.01 6.63
N ALA A 74 -7.94 6.51 5.50
CA ALA A 74 -8.18 7.33 4.32
C ALA A 74 -9.37 8.30 4.53
N ALA A 75 -10.40 7.90 5.28
CA ALA A 75 -11.53 8.76 5.60
C ALA A 75 -11.12 9.99 6.43
N PHE A 76 -10.22 9.81 7.41
CA PHE A 76 -9.81 10.89 8.31
C PHE A 76 -8.58 11.66 7.84
N LEU A 77 -7.60 10.99 7.22
CA LEU A 77 -6.35 11.61 6.79
C LEU A 77 -6.36 12.03 5.32
N PHE A 78 -7.36 11.58 4.57
CA PHE A 78 -7.61 11.93 3.16
C PHE A 78 -6.35 11.88 2.30
N VAL A 79 -5.95 13.03 1.72
CA VAL A 79 -4.74 13.16 0.88
C VAL A 79 -3.46 12.78 1.65
N GLY A 80 -3.39 13.07 2.94
CA GLY A 80 -2.27 12.66 3.78
C GLY A 80 -2.08 11.14 3.83
N TRP A 81 -3.17 10.37 3.86
CA TRP A 81 -3.09 8.91 3.81
C TRP A 81 -2.58 8.42 2.44
N LEU A 82 -3.02 9.04 1.34
CA LEU A 82 -2.53 8.72 0.00
C LEU A 82 -1.01 8.95 -0.10
N GLY A 83 -0.53 10.10 0.38
CA GLY A 83 0.90 10.41 0.45
C GLY A 83 1.68 9.44 1.34
N TYR A 84 1.14 9.12 2.52
CA TYR A 84 1.74 8.16 3.44
C TYR A 84 1.94 6.78 2.79
N ARG A 85 1.03 6.37 1.89
CA ARG A 85 1.05 5.07 1.20
C ARG A 85 1.71 5.11 -0.19
N GLY A 86 2.31 6.23 -0.60
CA GLY A 86 3.01 6.35 -1.88
C GLY A 86 2.08 6.49 -3.09
N LEU A 87 0.80 6.74 -2.88
CA LEU A 87 -0.20 6.90 -3.93
C LEU A 87 -0.17 8.32 -4.52
N TYR A 88 1.02 8.80 -4.86
CA TYR A 88 1.26 10.19 -5.28
C TYR A 88 0.41 10.64 -6.48
N PRO A 89 0.27 9.85 -7.58
CA PRO A 89 -0.54 10.27 -8.71
C PRO A 89 -2.00 10.52 -8.33
N ILE A 90 -2.56 9.66 -7.47
CA ILE A 90 -3.94 9.80 -6.99
C ILE A 90 -4.04 11.00 -6.04
N ALA A 91 -3.06 11.21 -5.16
CA ALA A 91 -3.03 12.35 -4.24
C ALA A 91 -3.00 13.67 -5.00
N TYR A 92 -2.14 13.82 -6.01
CA TYR A 92 -2.08 15.03 -6.84
C TYR A 92 -3.36 15.24 -7.65
N PHE A 93 -3.96 14.17 -8.18
CA PHE A 93 -5.24 14.28 -8.87
C PHE A 93 -6.35 14.78 -7.95
N VAL A 94 -6.43 14.28 -6.71
CA VAL A 94 -7.41 14.72 -5.71
C VAL A 94 -7.17 16.17 -5.33
N ILE A 95 -5.92 16.59 -5.10
CA ILE A 95 -5.57 17.99 -4.81
C ILE A 95 -6.00 18.91 -5.97
N ALA A 96 -5.72 18.52 -7.21
CA ALA A 96 -6.05 19.32 -8.37
C ALA A 96 -7.57 19.48 -8.56
N ILE A 97 -8.33 18.41 -8.34
CA ILE A 97 -9.79 18.44 -8.52
C ILE A 97 -10.47 19.26 -7.42
N ASP A 98 -10.01 19.15 -6.16
CA ASP A 98 -10.47 19.99 -5.06
C ASP A 98 -10.14 21.47 -5.28
N PHE A 99 -8.92 21.77 -5.76
CA PHE A 99 -8.51 23.13 -6.08
C PHE A 99 -9.40 23.76 -7.16
N VAL A 100 -9.66 23.02 -8.24
CA VAL A 100 -10.52 23.49 -9.35
C VAL A 100 -11.96 23.72 -8.87
N GLU A 101 -12.49 22.78 -8.09
CA GLU A 101 -13.84 22.89 -7.53
C GLU A 101 -13.97 24.13 -6.65
N PHE A 102 -13.04 24.34 -5.75
CA PHE A 102 -13.03 25.50 -4.86
C PHE A 102 -12.88 26.83 -5.61
N ALA A 103 -12.07 26.84 -6.67
CA ALA A 103 -11.94 28.01 -7.53
C ALA A 103 -13.26 28.32 -8.27
N ILE A 104 -13.95 27.28 -8.80
CA ILE A 104 -15.26 27.42 -9.45
C ILE A 104 -16.29 28.00 -8.47
N GLU A 105 -16.34 27.48 -7.23
CA GLU A 105 -17.21 28.00 -6.18
C GLU A 105 -17.04 29.51 -6.00
N GLY A 106 -15.79 29.96 -5.89
CA GLY A 106 -15.47 31.36 -5.69
C GLY A 106 -15.78 32.26 -6.90
N PHE A 107 -15.71 31.75 -8.15
CA PHE A 107 -15.99 32.52 -9.34
C PHE A 107 -17.48 32.62 -9.73
N PHE A 108 -18.25 31.56 -9.43
CA PHE A 108 -19.62 31.39 -9.91
C PHE A 108 -20.67 31.46 -8.82
N ASP A 109 -20.30 31.87 -7.60
CA ASP A 109 -21.21 31.91 -6.43
C ASP A 109 -22.01 30.59 -6.27
N THR A 110 -21.34 29.47 -6.47
CA THR A 110 -21.99 28.15 -6.41
C THR A 110 -22.59 27.92 -5.03
N PRO A 111 -23.83 27.43 -4.92
CA PRO A 111 -24.41 27.15 -3.61
C PRO A 111 -23.55 26.19 -2.79
N SER A 112 -23.27 26.52 -1.54
CA SER A 112 -22.43 25.73 -0.62
C SER A 112 -22.90 24.27 -0.45
N ALA A 113 -24.18 24.00 -0.70
CA ALA A 113 -24.73 22.65 -0.73
C ALA A 113 -24.16 21.80 -1.87
N VAL A 114 -23.82 22.40 -3.02
CA VAL A 114 -23.22 21.70 -4.18
C VAL A 114 -21.78 21.32 -3.84
N SER A 115 -21.00 22.27 -3.33
CA SER A 115 -19.61 22.05 -2.90
C SER A 115 -19.54 21.04 -1.76
N GLY A 116 -20.45 21.13 -0.79
CA GLY A 116 -20.54 20.13 0.29
C GLY A 116 -20.87 18.74 -0.21
N LEU A 117 -21.77 18.60 -1.19
CA LEU A 117 -22.08 17.31 -1.83
C LEU A 117 -20.86 16.76 -2.58
N PHE A 118 -20.16 17.61 -3.34
CA PHE A 118 -18.95 17.22 -4.04
C PHE A 118 -17.89 16.70 -3.08
N ALA A 119 -17.59 17.42 -1.99
CA ALA A 119 -16.63 16.98 -0.97
C ALA A 119 -16.99 15.62 -0.35
N VAL A 120 -18.28 15.39 -0.07
CA VAL A 120 -18.76 14.10 0.44
C VAL A 120 -18.54 12.98 -0.59
N VAL A 121 -18.90 13.22 -1.85
CA VAL A 121 -18.75 12.22 -2.93
C VAL A 121 -17.28 11.89 -3.15
N LEU A 122 -16.41 12.90 -3.22
CA LEU A 122 -14.97 12.71 -3.39
C LEU A 122 -14.34 11.98 -2.18
N GLY A 123 -14.71 12.39 -0.96
CA GLY A 123 -14.27 11.73 0.27
C GLY A 123 -14.68 10.26 0.34
N LEU A 124 -15.93 9.95 -0.06
CA LEU A 124 -16.40 8.57 -0.15
C LEU A 124 -15.66 7.79 -1.24
N ALA A 125 -15.43 8.39 -2.41
CA ALA A 125 -14.69 7.76 -3.50
C ALA A 125 -13.28 7.38 -3.05
N VAL A 126 -12.55 8.28 -2.41
CA VAL A 126 -11.21 8.01 -1.85
C VAL A 126 -11.28 6.92 -0.78
N THR A 127 -12.18 7.06 0.20
CA THR A 127 -12.30 6.14 1.34
C THR A 127 -12.60 4.71 0.91
N LEU A 128 -13.51 4.53 -0.05
CA LEU A 128 -13.96 3.21 -0.51
C LEU A 128 -12.93 2.53 -1.42
N ASN A 129 -12.20 3.30 -2.23
CA ASN A 129 -11.21 2.75 -3.17
C ASN A 129 -9.80 2.64 -2.59
N ALA A 130 -9.49 3.29 -1.48
CA ALA A 130 -8.17 3.36 -0.87
C ALA A 130 -7.48 1.99 -0.73
N ASN A 131 -8.18 0.96 -0.23
CA ASN A 131 -7.60 -0.37 -0.04
C ASN A 131 -7.29 -1.08 -1.38
N ARG A 132 -8.11 -0.86 -2.41
CA ARG A 132 -7.89 -1.38 -3.77
C ARG A 132 -6.68 -0.70 -4.41
N TRP A 133 -6.64 0.62 -4.39
CA TRP A 133 -5.52 1.39 -4.97
C TRP A 133 -4.19 1.05 -4.30
N TYR A 134 -4.19 0.90 -2.96
CA TYR A 134 -2.98 0.52 -2.25
C TYR A 134 -2.51 -0.88 -2.62
N ARG A 135 -3.43 -1.84 -2.82
CA ARG A 135 -3.08 -3.17 -3.29
C ARG A 135 -2.45 -3.13 -4.68
N GLN A 136 -3.11 -2.43 -5.62
CA GLN A 136 -2.60 -2.28 -6.99
C GLN A 136 -1.22 -1.62 -7.01
N HIS A 137 -1.03 -0.58 -6.21
CA HIS A 137 0.26 0.08 -6.05
C HIS A 137 1.34 -0.87 -5.52
N ALA A 138 1.04 -1.66 -4.50
CA ALA A 138 1.97 -2.64 -3.97
C ALA A 138 2.35 -3.70 -5.01
N GLU A 139 1.36 -4.26 -5.72
CA GLU A 139 1.56 -5.28 -6.76
C GLU A 139 2.40 -4.73 -7.94
N THR A 140 2.09 -3.53 -8.42
CA THR A 140 2.86 -2.89 -9.52
C THR A 140 4.27 -2.50 -9.11
N SER A 141 4.45 -2.02 -7.88
CA SER A 141 5.78 -1.67 -7.35
C SER A 141 6.65 -2.92 -7.18
N ILE A 142 6.10 -4.01 -6.63
CA ILE A 142 6.81 -5.28 -6.51
C ILE A 142 7.24 -5.79 -7.88
N ALA A 143 6.33 -5.80 -8.87
CA ALA A 143 6.66 -6.24 -10.22
C ALA A 143 7.76 -5.39 -10.88
N ALA A 144 7.74 -4.07 -10.67
CA ALA A 144 8.79 -3.17 -11.17
C ALA A 144 10.15 -3.43 -10.50
N ILE A 145 10.17 -3.70 -9.19
CA ILE A 145 11.38 -4.05 -8.45
C ILE A 145 11.93 -5.38 -8.94
N GLU A 146 11.11 -6.41 -9.12
CA GLU A 146 11.50 -7.72 -9.64
C GLU A 146 12.14 -7.64 -11.02
N ALA A 147 11.65 -6.72 -11.87
CA ALA A 147 12.17 -6.52 -13.21
C ALA A 147 13.51 -5.77 -13.25
N SER A 148 13.84 -4.98 -12.23
CA SER A 148 14.99 -4.04 -12.24
C SER A 148 16.06 -4.33 -11.20
N ALA A 149 15.73 -5.02 -10.11
CA ALA A 149 16.67 -5.27 -9.01
C ALA A 149 17.69 -6.36 -9.38
N ALA A 150 18.89 -6.23 -8.82
CA ALA A 150 19.93 -7.24 -8.99
C ALA A 150 19.54 -8.57 -8.32
N PRO A 151 19.99 -9.72 -8.86
CA PRO A 151 19.74 -11.02 -8.24
C PRO A 151 20.17 -11.03 -6.77
N GLY A 152 19.27 -11.51 -5.89
CA GLY A 152 19.51 -11.59 -4.44
C GLY A 152 19.22 -10.31 -3.65
N THR A 153 18.90 -9.17 -4.29
CA THR A 153 18.56 -7.91 -3.60
C THR A 153 17.08 -7.57 -3.63
N VAL A 154 16.26 -8.34 -4.34
CA VAL A 154 14.83 -8.07 -4.56
C VAL A 154 14.07 -7.86 -3.25
N ASP A 155 14.24 -8.75 -2.28
CA ASP A 155 13.51 -8.67 -0.99
C ASP A 155 13.89 -7.43 -0.18
N ALA A 156 15.19 -7.10 -0.15
CA ALA A 156 15.68 -5.91 0.53
C ALA A 156 15.13 -4.64 -0.12
N GLU A 157 15.05 -4.62 -1.45
CA GLU A 157 14.53 -3.50 -2.19
C GLU A 157 13.01 -3.34 -2.03
N ILE A 158 12.25 -4.44 -2.02
CA ILE A 158 10.82 -4.44 -1.70
C ILE A 158 10.57 -3.85 -0.31
N ALA A 159 11.32 -4.31 0.70
CA ALA A 159 11.20 -3.81 2.06
C ALA A 159 11.58 -2.32 2.19
N ARG A 160 12.60 -1.87 1.43
CA ARG A 160 13.08 -0.49 1.42
C ARG A 160 12.08 0.48 0.79
N GLN A 161 11.46 0.09 -0.34
CA GLN A 161 10.50 0.94 -1.06
C GLN A 161 9.10 0.88 -0.48
N GLY A 162 8.80 -0.16 0.28
CA GLY A 162 7.50 -0.37 0.89
C GLY A 162 7.27 0.44 2.17
N GLY A 163 6.23 0.04 2.90
CA GLY A 163 5.87 0.65 4.18
C GLY A 163 5.05 1.92 4.04
N GLY A 164 5.33 2.88 4.90
CA GLY A 164 4.67 4.17 4.93
C GLY A 164 5.67 5.31 5.13
N ASN A 165 5.50 6.38 4.36
CA ASN A 165 6.30 7.58 4.45
C ASN A 165 5.49 8.72 5.10
N TRP A 166 5.67 8.90 6.42
CA TRP A 166 4.95 9.94 7.16
C TRP A 166 5.30 11.35 6.68
N LYS A 167 6.55 11.59 6.24
CA LYS A 167 6.97 12.91 5.71
C LYS A 167 6.21 13.26 4.44
N ALA A 168 6.06 12.29 3.54
CA ALA A 168 5.25 12.46 2.33
C ALA A 168 3.75 12.64 2.66
N GLY A 169 3.23 11.92 3.65
CA GLY A 169 1.86 12.07 4.12
C GLY A 169 1.59 13.49 4.65
N VAL A 170 2.44 13.99 5.53
CA VAL A 170 2.33 15.36 6.06
C VAL A 170 2.55 16.39 4.96
N GLY A 171 3.56 16.21 4.11
CA GLY A 171 3.86 17.15 3.02
C GLY A 171 2.70 17.32 2.06
N LEU A 172 2.05 16.22 1.63
CA LEU A 172 0.89 16.28 0.73
C LEU A 172 -0.35 16.85 1.44
N PHE A 173 -0.55 16.54 2.71
CA PHE A 173 -1.63 17.15 3.48
C PHE A 173 -1.47 18.68 3.57
N LEU A 174 -0.26 19.16 3.85
CA LEU A 174 0.03 20.59 3.88
C LEU A 174 -0.12 21.24 2.49
N LEU A 175 0.36 20.57 1.44
CA LEU A 175 0.18 21.05 0.08
C LEU A 175 -1.31 21.20 -0.27
N TRP A 176 -2.13 20.22 0.07
CA TRP A 176 -3.58 20.28 -0.11
C TRP A 176 -4.19 21.44 0.68
N ALA A 177 -3.87 21.60 1.97
CA ALA A 177 -4.38 22.70 2.78
C ALA A 177 -3.98 24.08 2.23
N VAL A 178 -2.73 24.23 1.78
CA VAL A 178 -2.25 25.48 1.14
C VAL A 178 -2.95 25.71 -0.19
N SER A 179 -3.19 24.67 -1.00
CA SER A 179 -3.90 24.82 -2.28
C SER A 179 -5.33 25.33 -2.09
N LEU A 180 -6.06 24.82 -1.09
CA LEU A 180 -7.39 25.34 -0.74
C LEU A 180 -7.34 26.77 -0.23
N PHE A 181 -6.35 27.08 0.63
CA PHE A 181 -6.17 28.43 1.11
C PHE A 181 -5.91 29.42 -0.05
N VAL A 182 -5.03 29.08 -0.99
CA VAL A 182 -4.77 29.90 -2.18
C VAL A 182 -6.03 30.03 -3.04
N ALA A 183 -6.77 28.96 -3.28
CA ALA A 183 -8.01 29.00 -4.06
C ALA A 183 -9.05 29.95 -3.47
N ALA A 184 -9.14 30.06 -2.14
CA ALA A 184 -10.05 30.98 -1.45
C ALA A 184 -9.79 32.48 -1.77
N PHE A 185 -8.54 32.84 -2.11
CA PHE A 185 -8.16 34.23 -2.42
C PHE A 185 -8.26 34.59 -3.91
N ILE A 186 -8.44 33.60 -4.80
CA ILE A 186 -8.50 33.84 -6.25
C ILE A 186 -9.64 34.79 -6.64
N PRO A 187 -10.89 34.64 -6.13
CA PRO A 187 -11.99 35.54 -6.48
C PRO A 187 -11.75 36.97 -6.02
N GLU A 188 -11.19 37.17 -4.82
CA GLU A 188 -10.89 38.50 -4.29
C GLU A 188 -9.83 39.20 -5.15
N LEU A 189 -8.78 38.48 -5.55
CA LEU A 189 -7.74 39.01 -6.44
C LEU A 189 -8.28 39.38 -7.81
N ALA A 190 -9.18 38.58 -8.38
CA ALA A 190 -9.85 38.86 -9.64
C ALA A 190 -10.78 40.06 -9.54
N ALA A 191 -11.42 40.32 -8.40
CA ALA A 191 -12.26 41.48 -8.16
C ALA A 191 -11.44 42.78 -8.09
N VAL A 192 -10.23 42.74 -7.52
CA VAL A 192 -9.33 43.92 -7.46
C VAL A 192 -8.74 44.28 -8.83
N MET A 193 -8.61 43.34 -9.74
CA MET A 193 -8.05 43.54 -11.08
C MET A 193 -9.08 44.00 -12.14
N ARG A 194 -10.36 44.08 -11.78
CA ARG A 194 -11.44 44.59 -12.62
C ARG A 194 -11.72 46.06 -12.32
#